data_87869f5266e3e69202b6d8123b94b4be
#
_entry.id   87869f5266e3e69202b6d8123b94b4be
#
_cell.length_a   1.000
_cell.length_b   1.000
_cell.length_c   1.000
_cell.angle_alpha   90.00
_cell.angle_beta   90.00
_cell.angle_gamma   90.00
#
_symmetry.space_group_name_H-M   'P 1'
#
loop_
_entity.id
_entity.type
_entity.pdbx_description
1 polymer ?
#
loop_
_entity_poly.entity_id
_entity_poly.type
_entity_poly.pdbx_seq_one_letter_code
_entity_poly.pdbx_strand_id
1 'polypeptide(L)'
;GISTLLTALVGATTNMLGLYFTYGVASVFADKKEVHSKIAPILALIVYVTLLPTAVDANGTAVLSFTYMGTQGMILGILVALLTISVYKAIVDAKIVIKMPAGTPEYVSNTFVSLIPGLVIALMALVLRGLFALTPWGNAFDCLYNILQMPLNAIVGENLFTLTIINLLTQVLWFFGIHPGFLSSMTAPIMFGLDGANQAAYAAGQSVPNIIGMAFSYSTTIATVYPAFALALLLFAKSGQLKTVGKISVAPAFFGISEPLIFGAPVVLNPTIVVPWVIIPALNFILGYAACAIGIVPHYAGVTVFNFPMIATGILNGSAAIAAMEVVLCVIDLLIFMPFVKMQDKKNL
;
A
#
# COMPACT_ATOMS: atom_id res chain seq x y z
N GLY A 1 4.41 -26.26 -13.85
CA GLY A 1 3.39 -26.68 -12.89
C GLY A 1 2.59 -25.51 -12.32
N ILE A 2 1.80 -25.73 -11.27
CA ILE A 2 0.97 -24.67 -10.62
C ILE A 2 1.81 -23.46 -10.20
N SER A 3 3.02 -23.70 -9.69
CA SER A 3 3.94 -22.61 -9.31
C SER A 3 4.22 -21.67 -10.48
N THR A 4 4.50 -22.18 -11.67
CA THR A 4 4.78 -21.37 -12.88
C THR A 4 3.56 -20.51 -13.27
N LEU A 5 2.35 -21.07 -13.14
CA LEU A 5 1.11 -20.32 -13.43
C LEU A 5 0.89 -19.20 -12.40
N LEU A 6 1.12 -19.48 -11.12
CA LEU A 6 1.02 -18.47 -10.06
C LEU A 6 2.06 -17.37 -10.22
N THR A 7 3.30 -17.73 -10.60
CA THR A 7 4.36 -16.74 -10.87
C THR A 7 3.97 -15.81 -12.03
N ALA A 8 3.33 -16.35 -13.09
CA ALA A 8 2.84 -15.51 -14.19
C ALA A 8 1.76 -14.52 -13.73
N LEU A 9 0.84 -14.98 -12.85
CA LEU A 9 -0.19 -14.10 -12.26
C LEU A 9 0.43 -13.01 -11.37
N VAL A 10 1.40 -13.36 -10.52
CA VAL A 10 2.15 -12.39 -9.69
C VAL A 10 2.89 -11.40 -10.58
N GLY A 11 3.52 -11.87 -11.68
CA GLY A 11 4.16 -11.01 -12.68
C GLY A 11 3.22 -9.98 -13.26
N ALA A 12 2.02 -10.41 -13.65
CA ALA A 12 1.00 -9.55 -14.24
C ALA A 12 0.24 -8.66 -13.23
N THR A 13 0.37 -8.88 -11.93
CA THR A 13 -0.32 -8.13 -10.88
C THR A 13 0.64 -7.36 -10.01
N THR A 14 1.19 -8.00 -8.99
CA THR A 14 2.03 -7.39 -7.96
C THR A 14 3.29 -6.74 -8.54
N ASN A 15 3.93 -7.40 -9.51
CA ASN A 15 5.16 -6.87 -10.11
C ASN A 15 4.91 -5.69 -11.08
N MET A 16 3.65 -5.35 -11.38
CA MET A 16 3.28 -4.21 -12.23
C MET A 16 2.46 -3.14 -11.47
N LEU A 17 2.42 -3.21 -10.14
CA LEU A 17 1.63 -2.29 -9.31
C LEU A 17 1.97 -0.80 -9.56
N GLY A 18 3.24 -0.46 -9.73
CA GLY A 18 3.68 0.91 -10.01
C GLY A 18 3.08 1.46 -11.31
N LEU A 19 3.00 0.61 -12.34
CA LEU A 19 2.37 0.97 -13.62
C LEU A 19 0.86 1.20 -13.47
N TYR A 20 0.15 0.25 -12.84
CA TYR A 20 -1.29 0.37 -12.61
C TYR A 20 -1.63 1.56 -11.72
N PHE A 21 -0.80 1.79 -10.71
CA PHE A 21 -0.96 2.91 -9.80
C PHE A 21 -0.79 4.25 -10.52
N THR A 22 0.20 4.36 -11.42
CA THR A 22 0.41 5.54 -12.27
C THR A 22 -0.83 5.87 -13.08
N TYR A 23 -1.41 4.87 -13.74
CA TYR A 23 -2.65 5.06 -14.51
C TYR A 23 -3.83 5.45 -13.62
N GLY A 24 -4.02 4.76 -12.51
CA GLY A 24 -5.11 5.04 -11.57
C GLY A 24 -5.05 6.46 -11.00
N VAL A 25 -3.88 6.89 -10.53
CA VAL A 25 -3.66 8.26 -10.02
C VAL A 25 -3.87 9.29 -11.14
N ALA A 26 -3.34 9.04 -12.35
CA ALA A 26 -3.52 9.93 -13.48
C ALA A 26 -5.00 10.07 -13.85
N SER A 27 -5.77 8.98 -13.86
CA SER A 27 -7.20 9.00 -14.16
C SER A 27 -7.98 9.81 -13.13
N VAL A 28 -7.79 9.53 -11.84
CA VAL A 28 -8.48 10.27 -10.75
C VAL A 28 -8.08 11.75 -10.75
N PHE A 29 -6.81 12.05 -11.02
CA PHE A 29 -6.35 13.42 -11.03
C PHE A 29 -6.83 14.18 -12.29
N ALA A 30 -6.95 13.49 -13.45
CA ALA A 30 -7.55 14.05 -14.65
C ALA A 30 -9.01 14.44 -14.41
N ASP A 31 -9.81 13.54 -13.80
CA ASP A 31 -11.21 13.83 -13.45
C ASP A 31 -11.31 15.04 -12.51
N LYS A 32 -10.48 15.08 -11.47
CA LYS A 32 -10.43 16.21 -10.51
C LYS A 32 -10.02 17.54 -11.17
N LYS A 33 -9.24 17.48 -12.25
CA LYS A 33 -8.80 18.64 -13.05
C LYS A 33 -9.71 18.95 -14.22
N GLU A 34 -10.83 18.24 -14.35
CA GLU A 34 -11.77 18.39 -15.46
C GLU A 34 -11.13 18.16 -16.84
N VAL A 35 -10.17 17.24 -16.89
CA VAL A 35 -9.52 16.81 -18.14
C VAL A 35 -10.32 15.64 -18.71
N HIS A 36 -11.25 15.94 -19.60
CA HIS A 36 -12.13 14.95 -20.24
C HIS A 36 -11.43 14.19 -21.39
N SER A 37 -10.26 13.64 -21.13
CA SER A 37 -9.50 12.87 -22.11
C SER A 37 -9.07 11.52 -21.54
N LYS A 38 -9.50 10.44 -22.19
CA LYS A 38 -9.04 9.08 -21.87
C LYS A 38 -7.59 8.83 -22.30
N ILE A 39 -7.03 9.70 -23.12
CA ILE A 39 -5.64 9.62 -23.62
C ILE A 39 -4.67 10.15 -22.57
N ALA A 40 -5.05 11.18 -21.80
CA ALA A 40 -4.17 11.82 -20.83
C ALA A 40 -3.58 10.85 -19.78
N PRO A 41 -4.35 9.93 -19.15
CA PRO A 41 -3.78 8.91 -18.26
C PRO A 41 -2.84 7.92 -18.97
N ILE A 42 -3.09 7.61 -20.25
CA ILE A 42 -2.22 6.74 -21.04
C ILE A 42 -0.88 7.44 -21.30
N LEU A 43 -0.89 8.76 -21.53
CA LEU A 43 0.36 9.53 -21.64
C LEU A 43 1.20 9.45 -20.37
N ALA A 44 0.59 9.40 -19.19
CA ALA A 44 1.33 9.19 -17.93
C ALA A 44 2.02 7.82 -17.91
N LEU A 45 1.38 6.76 -18.41
CA LEU A 45 2.05 5.46 -18.58
C LEU A 45 3.22 5.53 -19.55
N ILE A 46 3.05 6.26 -20.67
CA ILE A 46 4.13 6.42 -21.66
C ILE A 46 5.33 7.13 -21.00
N VAL A 47 5.10 8.20 -20.23
CA VAL A 47 6.17 8.90 -19.49
C VAL A 47 6.83 7.92 -18.51
N TYR A 48 6.05 7.19 -17.73
CA TYR A 48 6.58 6.23 -16.74
C TYR A 48 7.48 5.18 -17.40
N VAL A 49 7.00 4.54 -18.47
CA VAL A 49 7.75 3.53 -19.21
C VAL A 49 8.99 4.13 -19.90
N THR A 50 8.88 5.37 -20.41
CA THR A 50 10.04 6.07 -20.99
C THR A 50 11.12 6.31 -19.96
N LEU A 51 10.80 6.53 -18.69
CA LEU A 51 11.77 6.76 -17.61
C LEU A 51 12.41 5.47 -17.09
N LEU A 52 11.85 4.28 -17.41
CA LEU A 52 12.45 3.00 -17.00
C LEU A 52 13.86 2.84 -17.57
N PRO A 53 14.84 2.39 -16.76
CA PRO A 53 16.15 2.07 -17.28
C PRO A 53 16.05 0.95 -18.30
N THR A 54 16.78 1.07 -19.40
CA THR A 54 16.90 0.00 -20.38
C THR A 54 17.78 -1.11 -19.83
N ALA A 55 17.27 -2.32 -19.85
CA ALA A 55 18.03 -3.53 -19.59
C ALA A 55 18.11 -4.38 -20.85
N VAL A 56 19.13 -5.21 -20.97
CA VAL A 56 19.27 -6.20 -22.04
C VAL A 56 19.45 -7.58 -21.41
N ASP A 57 18.83 -8.59 -22.00
CA ASP A 57 19.04 -9.98 -21.59
C ASP A 57 20.39 -10.52 -22.08
N ALA A 58 20.68 -11.78 -21.74
CA ALA A 58 21.92 -12.45 -22.15
C ALA A 58 22.08 -12.55 -23.68
N ASN A 59 21.01 -12.37 -24.46
CA ASN A 59 20.99 -12.42 -25.92
C ASN A 59 21.06 -11.02 -26.56
N GLY A 60 21.19 -9.95 -25.75
CA GLY A 60 21.19 -8.57 -26.22
C GLY A 60 19.80 -8.02 -26.55
N THR A 61 18.73 -8.70 -26.17
CA THR A 61 17.36 -8.24 -26.40
C THR A 61 16.98 -7.20 -25.32
N ALA A 62 16.39 -6.08 -25.74
CA ALA A 62 15.89 -5.08 -24.80
C ALA A 62 14.72 -5.65 -23.99
N VAL A 63 14.84 -5.57 -22.66
CA VAL A 63 13.85 -6.05 -21.70
C VAL A 63 13.48 -4.96 -20.71
N LEU A 64 12.26 -5.04 -20.20
CA LEU A 64 11.82 -4.20 -19.09
C LEU A 64 11.92 -4.96 -17.79
N SER A 65 12.63 -4.40 -16.82
CA SER A 65 12.75 -5.00 -15.49
C SER A 65 11.47 -4.78 -14.68
N PHE A 66 10.93 -5.85 -14.09
CA PHE A 66 9.83 -5.74 -13.13
C PHE A 66 10.22 -4.98 -11.85
N THR A 67 11.51 -4.85 -11.54
CA THR A 67 12.00 -4.19 -10.33
C THR A 67 11.37 -2.81 -10.12
N TYR A 68 11.37 -1.99 -11.19
CA TYR A 68 10.82 -0.62 -11.11
C TYR A 68 9.35 -0.53 -11.50
N MET A 69 8.76 -1.58 -12.05
CA MET A 69 7.33 -1.60 -12.41
C MET A 69 6.43 -1.93 -11.22
N GLY A 70 6.97 -2.54 -10.16
CA GLY A 70 6.26 -2.90 -8.93
C GLY A 70 6.20 -1.75 -7.92
N THR A 71 6.25 -2.12 -6.64
CA THR A 71 6.11 -1.18 -5.51
C THR A 71 7.18 -0.10 -5.46
N GLN A 72 8.42 -0.41 -5.88
CA GLN A 72 9.51 0.58 -5.93
C GLN A 72 9.24 1.75 -6.87
N GLY A 73 8.43 1.54 -7.90
CA GLY A 73 8.07 2.58 -8.85
C GLY A 73 6.87 3.43 -8.46
N MET A 74 6.14 3.09 -7.39
CA MET A 74 4.87 3.75 -7.07
C MET A 74 5.01 5.24 -6.80
N ILE A 75 6.06 5.67 -6.08
CA ILE A 75 6.28 7.09 -5.77
C ILE A 75 6.54 7.89 -7.04
N LEU A 76 7.45 7.38 -7.91
CA LEU A 76 7.68 8.01 -9.20
C LEU A 76 6.41 8.02 -10.05
N GLY A 77 5.62 6.95 -10.00
CA GLY A 77 4.34 6.85 -10.69
C GLY A 77 3.36 7.95 -10.31
N ILE A 78 3.25 8.27 -9.00
CA ILE A 78 2.43 9.40 -8.53
C ILE A 78 2.94 10.73 -9.11
N LEU A 79 4.24 10.99 -9.01
CA LEU A 79 4.83 12.24 -9.51
C LEU A 79 4.64 12.39 -11.01
N VAL A 80 4.87 11.32 -11.77
CA VAL A 80 4.66 11.28 -13.23
C VAL A 80 3.20 11.54 -13.57
N ALA A 81 2.26 10.91 -12.86
CA ALA A 81 0.83 11.10 -13.07
C ALA A 81 0.43 12.57 -12.86
N LEU A 82 0.82 13.15 -11.72
CA LEU A 82 0.50 14.55 -11.39
C LEU A 82 1.13 15.53 -12.39
N LEU A 83 2.40 15.33 -12.75
CA LEU A 83 3.11 16.16 -13.72
C LEU A 83 2.45 16.08 -15.09
N THR A 84 2.23 14.88 -15.60
CA THR A 84 1.69 14.67 -16.95
C THR A 84 0.30 15.30 -17.11
N ILE A 85 -0.60 15.06 -16.15
CA ILE A 85 -1.96 15.63 -16.21
C ILE A 85 -1.92 17.15 -16.07
N SER A 86 -1.03 17.69 -15.22
CA SER A 86 -0.88 19.15 -15.09
C SER A 86 -0.38 19.81 -16.37
N VAL A 87 0.63 19.21 -17.02
CA VAL A 87 1.15 19.70 -18.31
C VAL A 87 0.09 19.57 -19.40
N TYR A 88 -0.60 18.43 -19.47
CA TYR A 88 -1.68 18.23 -20.43
C TYR A 88 -2.74 19.34 -20.30
N LYS A 89 -3.23 19.55 -19.07
CA LYS A 89 -4.22 20.60 -18.81
C LYS A 89 -3.72 21.98 -19.19
N ALA A 90 -2.50 22.33 -18.82
CA ALA A 90 -1.93 23.65 -19.13
C ALA A 90 -1.90 23.92 -20.64
N ILE A 91 -1.57 22.92 -21.46
CA ILE A 91 -1.53 23.04 -22.93
C ILE A 91 -2.95 23.21 -23.49
N VAL A 92 -3.90 22.42 -22.98
CA VAL A 92 -5.31 22.48 -23.42
C VAL A 92 -5.95 23.82 -23.03
N ASP A 93 -5.72 24.30 -21.81
CA ASP A 93 -6.23 25.58 -21.32
C ASP A 93 -5.61 26.76 -22.10
N ALA A 94 -4.36 26.64 -22.49
CA ALA A 94 -3.69 27.61 -23.39
C ALA A 94 -4.22 27.57 -24.84
N LYS A 95 -5.15 26.63 -25.14
CA LYS A 95 -5.73 26.43 -26.47
C LYS A 95 -4.69 26.07 -27.56
N ILE A 96 -3.55 25.49 -27.14
CA ILE A 96 -2.51 24.98 -28.05
C ILE A 96 -2.91 23.56 -28.48
N VAL A 97 -3.96 23.47 -29.27
CA VAL A 97 -4.57 22.20 -29.68
C VAL A 97 -5.05 22.28 -31.13
N ILE A 98 -5.17 21.13 -31.77
CA ILE A 98 -5.77 21.04 -33.10
C ILE A 98 -7.28 21.06 -32.93
N LYS A 99 -7.94 22.11 -33.41
CA LYS A 99 -9.38 22.25 -33.37
C LYS A 99 -10.01 21.58 -34.59
N MET A 100 -11.02 20.77 -34.36
CA MET A 100 -11.82 20.16 -35.42
C MET A 100 -13.02 21.03 -35.78
N PRO A 101 -13.52 20.93 -37.01
CA PRO A 101 -14.75 21.63 -37.46
C PRO A 101 -15.97 21.27 -36.61
N ALA A 102 -16.92 22.21 -36.55
CA ALA A 102 -18.22 21.96 -35.92
C ALA A 102 -18.93 20.75 -36.54
N GLY A 103 -19.50 19.88 -35.71
CA GLY A 103 -20.15 18.62 -36.15
C GLY A 103 -19.25 17.39 -36.14
N THR A 104 -17.94 17.54 -35.86
CA THR A 104 -17.05 16.37 -35.64
C THR A 104 -17.47 15.61 -34.37
N PRO A 105 -17.60 14.28 -34.41
CA PRO A 105 -17.89 13.46 -33.24
C PRO A 105 -16.89 13.73 -32.11
N GLU A 106 -17.37 13.79 -30.87
CA GLU A 106 -16.59 14.19 -29.69
C GLU A 106 -15.32 13.34 -29.52
N TYR A 107 -15.42 12.01 -29.72
CA TYR A 107 -14.26 11.12 -29.57
C TYR A 107 -13.16 11.40 -30.60
N VAL A 108 -13.52 11.80 -31.83
CA VAL A 108 -12.56 12.21 -32.87
C VAL A 108 -11.91 13.55 -32.48
N SER A 109 -12.73 14.52 -32.10
CA SER A 109 -12.26 15.84 -31.66
C SER A 109 -11.27 15.72 -30.51
N ASN A 110 -11.60 14.93 -29.48
CA ASN A 110 -10.72 14.71 -28.31
C ASN A 110 -9.39 14.03 -28.68
N THR A 111 -9.38 13.16 -29.68
CA THR A 111 -8.16 12.55 -30.20
C THR A 111 -7.24 13.60 -30.82
N PHE A 112 -7.76 14.48 -31.69
CA PHE A 112 -6.97 15.54 -32.29
C PHE A 112 -6.51 16.62 -31.30
N VAL A 113 -7.35 16.96 -30.32
CA VAL A 113 -6.98 17.86 -29.20
C VAL A 113 -5.79 17.30 -28.43
N SER A 114 -5.68 15.97 -28.29
CA SER A 114 -4.61 15.33 -27.52
C SER A 114 -3.28 15.20 -28.26
N LEU A 115 -3.21 15.45 -29.57
CA LEU A 115 -1.99 15.24 -30.38
C LEU A 115 -0.84 16.18 -29.95
N ILE A 116 -1.10 17.49 -29.85
CA ILE A 116 -0.07 18.45 -29.43
C ILE A 116 0.34 18.22 -27.97
N PRO A 117 -0.58 18.11 -27.00
CA PRO A 117 -0.22 17.73 -25.63
C PRO A 117 0.59 16.44 -25.58
N GLY A 118 0.18 15.41 -26.35
CA GLY A 118 0.89 14.13 -26.40
C GLY A 118 2.32 14.25 -26.90
N LEU A 119 2.55 15.03 -27.97
CA LEU A 119 3.89 15.29 -28.48
C LEU A 119 4.76 16.02 -27.45
N VAL A 120 4.24 17.07 -26.83
CA VAL A 120 4.98 17.85 -25.82
C VAL A 120 5.33 16.98 -24.62
N ILE A 121 4.39 16.14 -24.15
CA ILE A 121 4.61 15.23 -23.04
C ILE A 121 5.64 14.15 -23.40
N ALA A 122 5.62 13.62 -24.63
CA ALA A 122 6.62 12.66 -25.07
C ALA A 122 8.03 13.30 -25.12
N LEU A 123 8.14 14.52 -25.63
CA LEU A 123 9.41 15.27 -25.61
C LEU A 123 9.86 15.58 -24.18
N MET A 124 8.94 15.97 -23.30
CA MET A 124 9.22 16.15 -21.87
C MET A 124 9.77 14.86 -21.24
N ALA A 125 9.19 13.72 -21.55
CA ALA A 125 9.66 12.42 -21.03
C ALA A 125 11.10 12.13 -21.48
N LEU A 126 11.45 12.40 -22.72
CA LEU A 126 12.83 12.25 -23.24
C LEU A 126 13.79 13.21 -22.54
N VAL A 127 13.40 14.46 -22.35
CA VAL A 127 14.23 15.46 -21.64
C VAL A 127 14.44 15.00 -20.18
N LEU A 128 13.38 14.59 -19.49
CA LEU A 128 13.49 14.07 -18.12
C LEU A 128 14.41 12.85 -18.07
N ARG A 129 14.24 11.89 -18.97
CA ARG A 129 15.13 10.72 -19.05
C ARG A 129 16.60 11.14 -19.22
N GLY A 130 16.86 12.09 -20.12
CA GLY A 130 18.22 12.61 -20.35
C GLY A 130 18.79 13.31 -19.11
N LEU A 131 17.98 14.14 -18.44
CA LEU A 131 18.40 14.82 -17.21
C LEU A 131 18.74 13.83 -16.09
N PHE A 132 17.90 12.82 -15.87
CA PHE A 132 18.17 11.80 -14.87
C PHE A 132 19.36 10.90 -15.22
N ALA A 133 19.64 10.67 -16.51
CA ALA A 133 20.83 9.96 -16.96
C ALA A 133 22.14 10.69 -16.60
N LEU A 134 22.10 12.03 -16.47
CA LEU A 134 23.24 12.85 -16.05
C LEU A 134 23.45 12.87 -14.52
N THR A 135 22.50 12.36 -13.75
CA THR A 135 22.64 12.27 -12.30
C THR A 135 23.57 11.11 -11.90
N PRO A 136 24.18 11.13 -10.70
CA PRO A 136 24.99 10.02 -10.20
C PRO A 136 24.27 8.67 -10.17
N TRP A 137 22.94 8.68 -10.17
CA TRP A 137 22.09 7.48 -10.11
C TRP A 137 21.66 6.94 -11.47
N GLY A 138 21.90 7.68 -12.56
CA GLY A 138 21.71 7.26 -13.96
C GLY A 138 20.26 7.11 -14.43
N ASN A 139 19.28 7.13 -13.53
CA ASN A 139 17.86 7.06 -13.87
C ASN A 139 16.96 7.68 -12.78
N ALA A 140 15.70 7.97 -13.14
CA ALA A 140 14.73 8.63 -12.26
C ALA A 140 14.33 7.81 -11.04
N PHE A 141 14.25 6.47 -11.18
CA PHE A 141 13.84 5.57 -10.10
C PHE A 141 14.90 5.53 -9.00
N ASP A 142 16.16 5.29 -9.35
CA ASP A 142 17.25 5.25 -8.39
C ASP A 142 17.53 6.61 -7.79
N CYS A 143 17.41 7.69 -8.59
CA CYS A 143 17.51 9.05 -8.09
C CYS A 143 16.47 9.30 -6.98
N LEU A 144 15.22 8.98 -7.26
CA LEU A 144 14.12 9.19 -6.30
C LEU A 144 14.25 8.27 -5.08
N TYR A 145 14.65 7.02 -5.31
CA TYR A 145 14.93 6.07 -4.24
C TYR A 145 15.99 6.60 -3.28
N ASN A 146 17.12 7.07 -3.80
CA ASN A 146 18.20 7.55 -2.95
C ASN A 146 17.86 8.88 -2.26
N ILE A 147 17.14 9.78 -2.92
CA ILE A 147 16.79 11.09 -2.33
C ILE A 147 15.69 10.96 -1.26
N LEU A 148 14.66 10.15 -1.51
CA LEU A 148 13.49 10.07 -0.64
C LEU A 148 13.51 8.86 0.29
N GLN A 149 13.89 7.71 -0.20
CA GLN A 149 13.78 6.44 0.49
C GLN A 149 14.98 6.15 1.38
N MET A 150 16.20 6.55 0.97
CA MET A 150 17.39 6.35 1.80
C MET A 150 17.33 7.15 3.13
N PRO A 151 16.95 8.45 3.15
CA PRO A 151 16.71 9.16 4.41
C PRO A 151 15.56 8.57 5.23
N LEU A 152 14.47 8.13 4.58
CA LEU A 152 13.37 7.46 5.25
C LEU A 152 13.80 6.12 5.84
N ASN A 153 14.60 5.32 5.11
CA ASN A 153 15.16 4.08 5.62
C ASN A 153 16.01 4.31 6.89
N ALA A 154 16.79 5.39 6.92
CA ALA A 154 17.60 5.74 8.08
C ALA A 154 16.75 6.13 9.31
N ILE A 155 15.58 6.74 9.08
CA ILE A 155 14.65 7.16 10.13
C ILE A 155 13.70 6.02 10.53
N VAL A 156 13.12 5.35 9.54
CA VAL A 156 12.09 4.32 9.73
C VAL A 156 12.74 2.96 10.00
N GLY A 157 13.73 2.52 9.23
CA GLY A 157 14.50 1.29 9.34
C GLY A 157 13.88 0.22 10.25
N GLU A 158 14.68 -0.47 11.05
CA GLU A 158 14.22 -1.38 12.13
C GLU A 158 13.92 -0.63 13.45
N ASN A 159 13.65 0.67 13.39
CA ASN A 159 13.40 1.45 14.59
C ASN A 159 11.99 1.21 15.12
N LEU A 160 11.88 0.37 16.15
CA LEU A 160 10.63 0.07 16.84
C LEU A 160 9.86 1.33 17.25
N PHE A 161 10.54 2.34 17.78
CA PHE A 161 9.91 3.57 18.27
C PHE A 161 9.27 4.36 17.12
N THR A 162 10.01 4.57 16.02
CA THR A 162 9.50 5.32 14.86
C THR A 162 8.29 4.62 14.24
N LEU A 163 8.38 3.29 14.07
CA LEU A 163 7.28 2.51 13.47
C LEU A 163 6.06 2.42 14.39
N THR A 164 6.28 2.38 15.70
CA THR A 164 5.16 2.47 16.67
C THR A 164 4.46 3.83 16.57
N ILE A 165 5.19 4.94 16.43
CA ILE A 165 4.58 6.27 16.22
C ILE A 165 3.81 6.31 14.91
N ILE A 166 4.36 5.79 13.82
CA ILE A 166 3.67 5.74 12.53
C ILE A 166 2.39 4.91 12.63
N ASN A 167 2.43 3.79 13.36
CA ASN A 167 1.25 2.97 13.61
C ASN A 167 0.18 3.75 14.40
N LEU A 168 0.57 4.44 15.48
CA LEU A 168 -0.34 5.32 16.23
C LEU A 168 -0.97 6.40 15.34
N LEU A 169 -0.17 7.10 14.53
CA LEU A 169 -0.65 8.11 13.60
C LEU A 169 -1.63 7.52 12.57
N THR A 170 -1.35 6.33 12.06
CA THR A 170 -2.24 5.59 11.14
C THR A 170 -3.63 5.41 11.76
N GLN A 171 -3.70 5.01 13.02
CA GLN A 171 -4.98 4.78 13.70
C GLN A 171 -5.68 6.09 14.07
N VAL A 172 -4.92 7.14 14.40
CA VAL A 172 -5.47 8.49 14.61
C VAL A 172 -6.11 9.05 13.33
N LEU A 173 -5.51 8.80 12.16
CA LEU A 173 -6.10 9.20 10.88
C LEU A 173 -7.45 8.50 10.63
N TRP A 174 -7.55 7.21 10.94
CA TRP A 174 -8.83 6.49 10.88
C TRP A 174 -9.91 7.10 11.78
N PHE A 175 -9.52 7.60 12.95
CA PHE A 175 -10.46 8.31 13.83
C PHE A 175 -11.04 9.56 13.16
N PHE A 176 -10.24 10.30 12.40
CA PHE A 176 -10.72 11.46 11.64
C PHE A 176 -11.40 11.10 10.30
N GLY A 177 -11.56 9.82 10.00
CA GLY A 177 -12.10 9.37 8.71
C GLY A 177 -11.15 9.55 7.53
N ILE A 178 -9.87 9.80 7.80
CA ILE A 178 -8.83 9.95 6.78
C ILE A 178 -8.19 8.59 6.54
N HIS A 179 -8.27 8.11 5.31
CA HIS A 179 -7.61 6.85 4.94
C HIS A 179 -6.08 7.01 4.98
N PRO A 180 -5.35 6.21 5.79
CA PRO A 180 -3.92 6.40 6.04
C PRO A 180 -3.02 5.88 4.90
N GLY A 181 -3.57 5.64 3.73
CA GLY A 181 -2.86 5.08 2.58
C GLY A 181 -1.58 5.81 2.21
N PHE A 182 -1.51 7.13 2.45
CA PHE A 182 -0.29 7.89 2.18
C PHE A 182 0.85 7.52 3.13
N LEU A 183 0.59 7.27 4.43
CA LEU A 183 1.61 6.79 5.37
C LEU A 183 2.08 5.39 4.99
N SER A 184 1.15 4.52 4.64
CA SER A 184 1.47 3.17 4.17
C SER A 184 2.30 3.21 2.88
N SER A 185 1.99 4.12 1.94
CA SER A 185 2.78 4.28 0.70
C SER A 185 4.22 4.74 0.97
N MET A 186 4.45 5.49 2.03
CA MET A 186 5.79 5.92 2.43
C MET A 186 6.59 4.80 3.09
N THR A 187 5.95 3.97 3.91
CA THR A 187 6.62 2.94 4.71
C THR A 187 6.69 1.58 3.99
N ALA A 188 5.73 1.26 3.14
CA ALA A 188 5.64 -0.04 2.46
C ALA A 188 6.90 -0.44 1.69
N PRO A 189 7.54 0.43 0.89
CA PRO A 189 8.77 0.05 0.18
C PRO A 189 9.89 -0.37 1.12
N ILE A 190 10.02 0.29 2.29
CA ILE A 190 11.01 -0.02 3.31
C ILE A 190 10.70 -1.38 3.93
N MET A 191 9.46 -1.57 4.35
CA MET A 191 9.00 -2.80 5.01
C MET A 191 9.10 -4.01 4.07
N PHE A 192 8.77 -3.86 2.79
CA PHE A 192 8.96 -4.91 1.78
C PHE A 192 10.43 -5.15 1.46
N GLY A 193 11.28 -4.13 1.56
CA GLY A 193 12.74 -4.30 1.42
C GLY A 193 13.33 -5.18 2.52
N LEU A 194 12.91 -4.96 3.78
CA LEU A 194 13.29 -5.79 4.92
C LEU A 194 12.78 -7.22 4.77
N ASP A 195 11.52 -7.40 4.33
CA ASP A 195 10.95 -8.71 4.00
C ASP A 195 11.73 -9.41 2.89
N GLY A 196 12.15 -8.69 1.86
CA GLY A 196 12.95 -9.24 0.77
C GLY A 196 14.30 -9.80 1.25
N ALA A 197 14.98 -9.09 2.16
CA ALA A 197 16.19 -9.57 2.80
C ALA A 197 15.93 -10.83 3.66
N ASN A 198 14.81 -10.84 4.39
CA ASN A 198 14.37 -11.99 5.19
C ASN A 198 14.09 -13.22 4.31
N GLN A 199 13.38 -13.03 3.19
CA GLN A 199 13.09 -14.11 2.24
C GLN A 199 14.36 -14.71 1.65
N ALA A 200 15.31 -13.87 1.26
CA ALA A 200 16.59 -14.32 0.72
C ALA A 200 17.38 -15.15 1.74
N ALA A 201 17.47 -14.69 2.98
CA ALA A 201 18.15 -15.41 4.07
C ALA A 201 17.43 -16.73 4.40
N TYR A 202 16.10 -16.71 4.51
CA TYR A 202 15.29 -17.91 4.77
C TYR A 202 15.44 -18.96 3.67
N ALA A 203 15.38 -18.56 2.40
CA ALA A 203 15.58 -19.45 1.26
C ALA A 203 16.99 -20.05 1.20
N ALA A 204 18.00 -19.33 1.70
CA ALA A 204 19.38 -19.78 1.80
C ALA A 204 19.65 -20.64 3.05
N GLY A 205 18.64 -20.88 3.91
CA GLY A 205 18.81 -21.60 5.18
C GLY A 205 19.64 -20.84 6.22
N GLN A 206 19.75 -19.52 6.08
CA GLN A 206 20.46 -18.63 6.98
C GLN A 206 19.53 -18.05 8.04
N SER A 207 20.11 -17.46 9.10
CA SER A 207 19.34 -16.73 10.09
C SER A 207 18.67 -15.51 9.46
N VAL A 208 17.37 -15.35 9.69
CA VAL A 208 16.58 -14.23 9.19
C VAL A 208 16.99 -12.95 9.92
N PRO A 209 17.48 -11.90 9.21
CA PRO A 209 18.14 -10.77 9.85
C PRO A 209 17.17 -9.82 10.55
N ASN A 210 15.99 -9.51 9.95
CA ASN A 210 15.15 -8.42 10.41
C ASN A 210 13.95 -8.96 11.22
N ILE A 211 13.64 -8.35 12.37
CA ILE A 211 12.41 -8.61 13.12
C ILE A 211 11.25 -7.94 12.41
N ILE A 212 11.43 -6.65 12.07
CA ILE A 212 10.40 -5.81 11.48
C ILE A 212 10.43 -5.96 9.96
N GLY A 213 9.25 -6.08 9.40
CA GLY A 213 8.97 -6.11 7.96
C GLY A 213 7.47 -5.94 7.76
N MET A 214 7.00 -5.97 6.54
CA MET A 214 5.57 -5.89 6.24
C MET A 214 4.83 -7.12 6.78
N ALA A 215 5.42 -8.32 6.68
CA ALA A 215 4.85 -9.55 7.23
C ALA A 215 4.63 -9.46 8.74
N PHE A 216 5.62 -8.96 9.48
CA PHE A 216 5.52 -8.71 10.91
C PHE A 216 4.44 -7.68 11.24
N SER A 217 4.45 -6.54 10.53
CA SER A 217 3.47 -5.46 10.75
C SER A 217 2.05 -5.93 10.46
N TYR A 218 1.84 -6.65 9.35
CA TYR A 218 0.53 -7.21 9.02
C TYR A 218 0.02 -8.18 10.09
N SER A 219 0.86 -9.09 10.53
CA SER A 219 0.56 -10.12 11.54
C SER A 219 0.17 -9.49 12.88
N THR A 220 0.95 -8.51 13.36
CA THR A 220 0.75 -7.91 14.69
C THR A 220 -0.36 -6.84 14.72
N THR A 221 -0.79 -6.32 13.57
CA THR A 221 -1.81 -5.26 13.53
C THR A 221 -3.09 -5.72 12.82
N ILE A 222 -3.03 -5.95 11.53
CA ILE A 222 -4.23 -6.22 10.72
C ILE A 222 -4.83 -7.59 11.05
N ALA A 223 -3.99 -8.63 11.07
CA ALA A 223 -4.44 -10.02 11.26
C ALA A 223 -4.99 -10.30 12.65
N THR A 224 -4.68 -9.50 13.67
CA THR A 224 -5.09 -9.70 15.05
C THR A 224 -6.17 -8.72 15.49
N VAL A 225 -6.00 -7.42 15.23
CA VAL A 225 -6.86 -6.36 15.76
C VAL A 225 -8.26 -6.40 15.15
N TYR A 226 -8.38 -6.60 13.85
CA TYR A 226 -9.69 -6.58 13.20
C TYR A 226 -10.58 -7.77 13.60
N PRO A 227 -10.07 -9.02 13.59
CA PRO A 227 -10.82 -10.14 14.12
C PRO A 227 -11.23 -9.96 15.59
N ALA A 228 -10.31 -9.47 16.43
CA ALA A 228 -10.60 -9.22 17.84
C ALA A 228 -11.73 -8.22 18.03
N PHE A 229 -11.73 -7.10 17.28
CA PHE A 229 -12.80 -6.12 17.38
C PHE A 229 -14.14 -6.66 16.87
N ALA A 230 -14.14 -7.37 15.73
CA ALA A 230 -15.35 -8.01 15.20
C ALA A 230 -15.95 -9.02 16.21
N LEU A 231 -15.10 -9.85 16.81
CA LEU A 231 -15.50 -10.80 17.85
C LEU A 231 -15.98 -10.10 19.13
N ALA A 232 -15.35 -8.99 19.51
CA ALA A 232 -15.80 -8.20 20.66
C ALA A 232 -17.20 -7.64 20.46
N LEU A 233 -17.51 -7.12 19.28
CA LEU A 233 -18.87 -6.68 18.93
C LEU A 233 -19.87 -7.83 18.92
N LEU A 234 -19.50 -8.97 18.33
CA LEU A 234 -20.39 -10.13 18.25
C LEU A 234 -20.72 -10.73 19.63
N LEU A 235 -19.71 -10.84 20.50
CA LEU A 235 -19.81 -11.56 21.78
C LEU A 235 -20.33 -10.67 22.91
N PHE A 236 -20.00 -9.38 22.93
CA PHE A 236 -20.23 -8.53 24.09
C PHE A 236 -21.27 -7.43 23.87
N ALA A 237 -21.61 -7.07 22.61
CA ALA A 237 -22.69 -6.13 22.35
C ALA A 237 -24.07 -6.78 22.57
N LYS A 238 -25.01 -6.00 23.12
CA LYS A 238 -26.43 -6.38 23.33
C LYS A 238 -27.34 -5.69 22.32
N SER A 239 -27.01 -4.46 21.90
CA SER A 239 -27.77 -3.73 20.89
C SER A 239 -27.77 -4.48 19.55
N GLY A 240 -28.92 -4.52 18.89
CA GLY A 240 -29.09 -5.20 17.61
C GLY A 240 -28.15 -4.65 16.53
N GLN A 241 -27.90 -3.32 16.55
CA GLN A 241 -27.03 -2.65 15.60
C GLN A 241 -25.58 -3.14 15.69
N LEU A 242 -24.92 -3.02 16.87
CA LEU A 242 -23.52 -3.40 17.03
C LEU A 242 -23.31 -4.90 16.87
N LYS A 243 -24.25 -5.71 17.34
CA LYS A 243 -24.21 -7.17 17.17
C LYS A 243 -24.32 -7.59 15.70
N THR A 244 -25.14 -6.90 14.91
CA THR A 244 -25.26 -7.12 13.48
C THR A 244 -23.96 -6.74 12.77
N VAL A 245 -23.38 -5.59 13.11
CA VAL A 245 -22.06 -5.19 12.57
C VAL A 245 -21.01 -6.24 12.90
N GLY A 246 -20.92 -6.70 14.15
CA GLY A 246 -20.03 -7.79 14.54
C GLY A 246 -20.21 -9.03 13.66
N LYS A 247 -21.48 -9.46 13.49
CA LYS A 247 -21.80 -10.67 12.70
C LYS A 247 -21.36 -10.58 11.23
N ILE A 248 -21.60 -9.45 10.57
CA ILE A 248 -21.22 -9.27 9.16
C ILE A 248 -19.73 -9.01 8.97
N SER A 249 -19.05 -8.52 10.02
CA SER A 249 -17.63 -8.15 9.97
C SER A 249 -16.68 -9.28 10.30
N VAL A 250 -17.10 -10.35 11.00
CA VAL A 250 -16.20 -11.43 11.43
C VAL A 250 -15.45 -12.03 10.24
N ALA A 251 -16.15 -12.47 9.21
CA ALA A 251 -15.49 -13.10 8.07
C ALA A 251 -14.55 -12.11 7.33
N PRO A 252 -14.99 -10.88 6.91
CA PRO A 252 -14.08 -9.90 6.34
C PRO A 252 -12.88 -9.58 7.24
N ALA A 253 -13.08 -9.41 8.54
CA ALA A 253 -12.02 -9.06 9.48
C ALA A 253 -10.92 -10.13 9.57
N PHE A 254 -11.28 -11.41 9.52
CA PHE A 254 -10.29 -12.50 9.47
C PHE A 254 -9.44 -12.46 8.20
N PHE A 255 -9.92 -11.83 7.13
CA PHE A 255 -9.18 -11.56 5.89
C PHE A 255 -8.58 -10.15 5.86
N GLY A 256 -8.47 -9.47 6.99
CA GLY A 256 -7.82 -8.16 7.09
C GLY A 256 -8.63 -7.00 6.51
N ILE A 257 -9.93 -7.17 6.28
CA ILE A 257 -10.84 -6.14 5.75
C ILE A 257 -11.52 -5.44 6.92
N SER A 258 -11.24 -4.14 7.10
CA SER A 258 -11.69 -3.36 8.25
C SER A 258 -12.87 -2.43 8.00
N GLU A 259 -13.23 -2.18 6.74
CA GLU A 259 -14.23 -1.19 6.37
C GLU A 259 -15.60 -1.43 7.02
N PRO A 260 -16.13 -2.67 7.09
CA PRO A 260 -17.38 -2.91 7.80
C PRO A 260 -17.32 -2.57 9.29
N LEU A 261 -16.14 -2.69 9.91
CA LEU A 261 -15.92 -2.31 11.32
C LEU A 261 -15.81 -0.81 11.48
N ILE A 262 -14.98 -0.16 10.66
CA ILE A 262 -14.69 1.28 10.75
C ILE A 262 -15.96 2.10 10.56
N PHE A 263 -16.77 1.76 9.56
CA PHE A 263 -17.98 2.50 9.23
C PHE A 263 -19.23 1.95 9.93
N GLY A 264 -19.30 0.67 10.21
CA GLY A 264 -20.46 0.03 10.84
C GLY A 264 -20.50 0.19 12.35
N ALA A 265 -19.38 0.07 13.03
CA ALA A 265 -19.26 0.25 14.49
C ALA A 265 -18.69 1.63 14.85
N PRO A 266 -19.18 2.70 14.24
CA PRO A 266 -18.49 3.94 13.93
C PRO A 266 -17.23 4.17 14.77
N VAL A 267 -16.06 3.85 14.18
CA VAL A 267 -14.75 4.19 14.75
C VAL A 267 -14.48 5.68 14.53
N VAL A 268 -14.94 6.19 13.38
CA VAL A 268 -14.77 7.58 12.98
C VAL A 268 -15.48 8.50 13.96
N LEU A 269 -14.74 9.45 14.52
CA LEU A 269 -15.18 10.46 15.50
C LEU A 269 -15.86 9.85 16.75
N ASN A 270 -15.59 8.60 17.08
CA ASN A 270 -16.11 7.94 18.27
C ASN A 270 -15.07 7.92 19.39
N PRO A 271 -15.20 8.80 20.40
CA PRO A 271 -14.22 8.91 21.48
C PRO A 271 -14.17 7.67 22.38
N THR A 272 -15.18 6.80 22.34
CA THR A 272 -15.19 5.56 23.11
C THR A 272 -14.33 4.47 22.47
N ILE A 273 -14.50 4.28 21.16
CA ILE A 273 -13.80 3.22 20.41
C ILE A 273 -12.39 3.63 19.98
N VAL A 274 -12.12 4.93 19.82
CA VAL A 274 -10.80 5.39 19.37
C VAL A 274 -9.68 4.98 20.31
N VAL A 275 -9.94 4.95 21.62
CA VAL A 275 -8.91 4.61 22.62
C VAL A 275 -8.31 3.22 22.36
N PRO A 276 -9.09 2.13 22.39
CA PRO A 276 -8.56 0.79 22.08
C PRO A 276 -8.09 0.70 20.62
N TRP A 277 -8.79 1.35 19.67
CA TRP A 277 -8.43 1.34 18.25
C TRP A 277 -7.03 1.87 17.98
N VAL A 278 -6.61 2.92 18.69
CA VAL A 278 -5.29 3.54 18.54
C VAL A 278 -4.22 2.78 19.34
N ILE A 279 -4.54 2.34 20.55
CA ILE A 279 -3.54 1.77 21.47
C ILE A 279 -3.21 0.32 21.12
N ILE A 280 -4.20 -0.50 20.76
CA ILE A 280 -4.01 -1.94 20.57
C ILE A 280 -2.98 -2.25 19.48
N PRO A 281 -3.04 -1.67 18.26
CA PRO A 281 -2.05 -1.96 17.22
C PRO A 281 -0.62 -1.60 17.63
N ALA A 282 -0.44 -0.51 18.37
CA ALA A 282 0.86 -0.11 18.89
C ALA A 282 1.36 -1.08 19.97
N LEU A 283 0.46 -1.52 20.87
CA LEU A 283 0.77 -2.50 21.91
C LEU A 283 1.20 -3.83 21.27
N ASN A 284 0.44 -4.34 20.30
CA ASN A 284 0.75 -5.57 19.59
C ASN A 284 2.10 -5.51 18.87
N PHE A 285 2.40 -4.36 18.25
CA PHE A 285 3.66 -4.14 17.57
C PHE A 285 4.83 -4.24 18.55
N ILE A 286 4.70 -3.65 19.75
CA ILE A 286 5.71 -3.73 20.82
C ILE A 286 5.82 -5.13 21.40
N LEU A 287 4.68 -5.79 21.69
CA LEU A 287 4.67 -7.15 22.26
C LEU A 287 5.24 -8.16 21.27
N GLY A 288 4.84 -8.08 20.00
CA GLY A 288 5.37 -8.93 18.93
C GLY A 288 6.88 -8.76 18.75
N TYR A 289 7.35 -7.50 18.73
CA TYR A 289 8.78 -7.21 18.66
C TYR A 289 9.53 -7.81 19.84
N ALA A 290 9.04 -7.60 21.06
CA ALA A 290 9.64 -8.16 22.26
C ALA A 290 9.71 -9.69 22.23
N ALA A 291 8.62 -10.35 21.78
CA ALA A 291 8.57 -11.81 21.64
C ALA A 291 9.63 -12.34 20.64
N CYS A 292 9.85 -11.65 19.54
CA CYS A 292 10.91 -11.99 18.58
C CYS A 292 12.31 -11.68 19.15
N ALA A 293 12.50 -10.52 19.76
CA ALA A 293 13.80 -10.09 20.27
C ALA A 293 14.34 -10.99 21.41
N ILE A 294 13.46 -11.55 22.24
CA ILE A 294 13.85 -12.50 23.29
C ILE A 294 13.85 -13.96 22.83
N GLY A 295 13.54 -14.22 21.54
CA GLY A 295 13.65 -15.55 20.93
C GLY A 295 12.50 -16.50 21.23
N ILE A 296 11.36 -16.03 21.81
CA ILE A 296 10.14 -16.86 21.99
C ILE A 296 9.48 -17.15 20.66
N VAL A 297 9.50 -16.16 19.76
CA VAL A 297 8.99 -16.26 18.40
C VAL A 297 10.13 -16.01 17.42
N PRO A 298 10.32 -16.86 16.39
CA PRO A 298 11.36 -16.61 15.39
C PRO A 298 11.03 -15.37 14.53
N HIS A 299 12.06 -14.79 13.89
CA HIS A 299 11.85 -13.76 12.89
C HIS A 299 11.02 -14.27 11.72
N TYR A 300 10.23 -13.39 11.13
CA TYR A 300 9.36 -13.71 10.02
C TYR A 300 10.16 -13.97 8.74
N ALA A 301 9.81 -15.01 7.99
CA ALA A 301 10.41 -15.28 6.70
C ALA A 301 10.19 -14.18 5.64
N GLY A 302 9.36 -13.19 5.96
CA GLY A 302 9.09 -12.04 5.09
C GLY A 302 7.99 -12.29 4.03
N VAL A 303 7.16 -13.31 4.21
CA VAL A 303 6.06 -13.61 3.29
C VAL A 303 4.81 -12.82 3.70
N THR A 304 4.50 -11.78 2.93
CA THR A 304 3.29 -10.97 3.11
C THR A 304 2.27 -11.29 2.02
N VAL A 305 1.08 -11.70 2.43
CA VAL A 305 -0.08 -11.89 1.56
C VAL A 305 -1.21 -11.00 2.09
N PHE A 306 -1.64 -10.03 1.29
CA PHE A 306 -2.76 -9.17 1.66
C PHE A 306 -4.05 -9.99 1.76
N ASN A 307 -4.91 -9.60 2.70
CA ASN A 307 -6.18 -10.26 2.95
C ASN A 307 -6.03 -11.77 3.21
N PHE A 308 -4.99 -12.13 3.94
CA PHE A 308 -4.75 -13.52 4.31
C PHE A 308 -5.12 -13.73 5.78
N PRO A 309 -5.76 -14.88 6.12
CA PRO A 309 -6.31 -15.06 7.45
C PRO A 309 -5.24 -15.23 8.52
N MET A 310 -5.54 -14.76 9.74
CA MET A 310 -4.79 -15.03 10.95
C MET A 310 -4.44 -16.53 11.06
N ILE A 311 -3.35 -16.88 11.69
CA ILE A 311 -2.79 -18.24 11.79
C ILE A 311 -2.10 -18.67 10.49
N ALA A 312 -2.76 -18.54 9.35
CA ALA A 312 -2.15 -18.93 8.07
C ALA A 312 -0.98 -18.00 7.68
N THR A 313 -1.02 -16.70 8.04
CA THR A 313 0.11 -15.76 7.91
C THR A 313 1.33 -16.25 8.70
N GLY A 314 1.15 -16.70 9.95
CA GLY A 314 2.23 -17.26 10.77
C GLY A 314 2.83 -18.52 10.17
N ILE A 315 1.99 -19.43 9.67
CA ILE A 315 2.45 -20.67 9.02
C ILE A 315 3.25 -20.36 7.74
N LEU A 316 2.77 -19.42 6.91
CA LEU A 316 3.50 -18.99 5.71
C LEU A 316 4.87 -18.38 6.03
N ASN A 317 5.00 -17.73 7.17
CA ASN A 317 6.26 -17.20 7.66
C ASN A 317 7.15 -18.25 8.38
N GLY A 318 6.82 -19.51 8.21
CA GLY A 318 7.68 -20.64 8.58
C GLY A 318 7.57 -21.08 10.02
N SER A 319 6.61 -20.58 10.83
CA SER A 319 6.55 -20.94 12.25
C SER A 319 5.15 -21.02 12.85
N ALA A 320 4.86 -22.14 13.49
CA ALA A 320 3.69 -22.30 14.34
C ALA A 320 3.71 -21.36 15.58
N ALA A 321 4.90 -20.94 16.04
CA ALA A 321 5.02 -20.01 17.15
C ALA A 321 4.52 -18.60 16.75
N ILE A 322 4.73 -18.17 15.49
CA ILE A 322 4.16 -16.94 14.96
C ILE A 322 2.63 -17.04 14.95
N ALA A 323 2.07 -18.14 14.44
CA ALA A 323 0.62 -18.36 14.43
C ALA A 323 0.04 -18.38 15.84
N ALA A 324 0.72 -19.00 16.80
CA ALA A 324 0.31 -18.98 18.20
C ALA A 324 0.33 -17.56 18.81
N MET A 325 1.35 -16.76 18.50
CA MET A 325 1.44 -15.37 18.91
C MET A 325 0.27 -14.54 18.36
N GLU A 326 -0.10 -14.71 17.08
CA GLU A 326 -1.27 -14.04 16.49
C GLU A 326 -2.55 -14.35 17.29
N VAL A 327 -2.77 -15.60 17.67
CA VAL A 327 -3.93 -15.99 18.50
C VAL A 327 -3.87 -15.34 19.88
N VAL A 328 -2.71 -15.35 20.54
CA VAL A 328 -2.53 -14.73 21.86
C VAL A 328 -2.81 -13.23 21.79
N LEU A 329 -2.25 -12.53 20.81
CA LEU A 329 -2.49 -11.10 20.61
C LEU A 329 -3.99 -10.83 20.35
N CYS A 330 -4.62 -11.61 19.48
CA CYS A 330 -6.06 -11.48 19.20
C CYS A 330 -6.91 -11.65 20.48
N VAL A 331 -6.56 -12.58 21.36
CA VAL A 331 -7.26 -12.76 22.65
C VAL A 331 -7.03 -11.58 23.59
N ILE A 332 -5.81 -11.06 23.66
CA ILE A 332 -5.50 -9.85 24.44
C ILE A 332 -6.32 -8.67 23.91
N ASP A 333 -6.34 -8.47 22.61
CA ASP A 333 -7.10 -7.42 21.94
C ASP A 333 -8.59 -7.51 22.23
N LEU A 334 -9.15 -8.73 22.14
CA LEU A 334 -10.54 -9.00 22.44
C LEU A 334 -10.90 -8.58 23.87
N LEU A 335 -10.03 -8.90 24.84
CA LEU A 335 -10.23 -8.52 26.23
C LEU A 335 -10.12 -7.01 26.45
N ILE A 336 -9.22 -6.33 25.72
CA ILE A 336 -9.09 -4.87 25.78
C ILE A 336 -10.30 -4.20 25.14
N PHE A 337 -10.80 -4.68 23.99
CA PHE A 337 -11.99 -4.14 23.34
C PHE A 337 -13.26 -4.30 24.16
N MET A 338 -13.38 -5.36 24.94
CA MET A 338 -14.59 -5.73 25.68
C MET A 338 -15.21 -4.58 26.52
N PRO A 339 -14.48 -3.89 27.41
CA PRO A 339 -15.05 -2.79 28.20
C PRO A 339 -15.53 -1.63 27.32
N PHE A 340 -14.80 -1.29 26.26
CA PHE A 340 -15.15 -0.18 25.37
C PHE A 340 -16.37 -0.50 24.51
N VAL A 341 -16.49 -1.73 24.02
CA VAL A 341 -17.70 -2.21 23.33
C VAL A 341 -18.91 -2.16 24.26
N LYS A 342 -18.79 -2.60 25.52
CA LYS A 342 -19.87 -2.51 26.50
C LYS A 342 -20.24 -1.07 26.84
N MET A 343 -19.26 -0.15 26.86
CA MET A 343 -19.52 1.29 27.06
C MET A 343 -20.26 1.90 25.87
N GLN A 344 -19.84 1.57 24.65
CA GLN A 344 -20.48 2.02 23.43
C GLN A 344 -21.91 1.46 23.32
N ASP A 345 -22.09 0.21 23.64
CA ASP A 345 -23.38 -0.48 23.60
C ASP A 345 -24.43 0.16 24.50
N LYS A 346 -24.03 0.62 25.70
CA LYS A 346 -24.91 1.33 26.63
C LYS A 346 -25.43 2.69 26.06
N LYS A 347 -24.70 3.28 25.12
CA LYS A 347 -25.14 4.53 24.46
C LYS A 347 -26.13 4.25 23.33
N ASN A 348 -26.18 3.02 22.82
CA ASN A 348 -27.02 2.58 21.72
C ASN A 348 -28.27 1.83 22.18
N LEU A 349 -28.38 1.50 23.49
CA LEU A 349 -29.56 0.96 24.17
C LEU A 349 -30.41 2.08 24.74
#